data_5457ff0c016d6f3aa57767e2e2e30dac
#
_entry.id   5457ff0c016d6f3aa57767e2e2e30dac
#
_cell.length_a   1.000
_cell.length_b   1.000
_cell.length_c   1.000
_cell.angle_alpha   90.00
_cell.angle_beta   90.00
_cell.angle_gamma   90.00
#
_symmetry.space_group_name_H-M   'P 1'
#
loop_
_entity.id
_entity.type
_entity.pdbx_description
1 polymer ?
#
loop_
_entity_poly.entity_id
_entity_poly.type
_entity_poly.pdbx_seq_one_letter_code
_entity_poly.pdbx_strand_id
1 'polypeptide(L)'
;MRTSNYRKFKITKKQAKLVGGAAAVAVLAGIIFFFAFFHVSKVEVMESNHYTKEELKEMVLTGAFSSNSVLAPITCSKNNVQGVPYIEGYSVSRSGRNSIVISVREKSVVGCIPYLDSYVYFDRNGMFVEGDKTRDESVPY
;
A
#
# COMPACT_ATOMS: atom_id res chain seq x y z
N MET A 1 -12.67 41.82 42.80
CA MET A 1 -11.96 41.98 41.55
C MET A 1 -10.58 41.33 41.68
N ARG A 2 -10.39 40.14 41.07
CA ARG A 2 -9.16 39.35 41.19
C ARG A 2 -8.36 39.56 39.89
N THR A 3 -7.36 40.43 39.93
CA THR A 3 -6.46 40.68 38.80
C THR A 3 -5.49 39.50 38.65
N SER A 4 -5.69 38.70 37.61
CA SER A 4 -4.80 37.61 37.24
C SER A 4 -3.52 38.19 36.65
N ASN A 5 -2.42 38.08 37.42
CA ASN A 5 -1.09 38.45 36.99
C ASN A 5 -0.52 37.38 36.02
N TYR A 6 -0.78 37.52 34.74
CA TYR A 6 -0.07 36.78 33.72
C TYR A 6 1.38 37.27 33.63
N ARG A 7 2.32 36.57 34.24
CA ARG A 7 3.75 36.78 34.01
C ARG A 7 4.07 36.50 32.53
N LYS A 8 4.24 37.56 31.75
CA LYS A 8 4.79 37.44 30.38
C LYS A 8 6.22 36.91 30.46
N PHE A 9 6.42 35.63 30.11
CA PHE A 9 7.75 35.04 29.99
C PHE A 9 8.48 35.73 28.84
N LYS A 10 9.43 36.62 29.15
CA LYS A 10 10.33 37.24 28.15
C LYS A 10 11.45 36.23 27.86
N ILE A 11 11.32 35.47 26.77
CA ILE A 11 12.37 34.58 26.26
C ILE A 11 13.42 35.45 25.57
N THR A 12 14.68 35.39 26.04
CA THR A 12 15.82 36.06 25.38
C THR A 12 16.11 35.40 24.03
N LYS A 13 16.66 36.17 23.07
CA LYS A 13 16.99 35.66 21.71
C LYS A 13 17.89 34.38 21.75
N LYS A 14 18.79 34.26 22.73
CA LYS A 14 19.62 33.08 22.94
C LYS A 14 18.79 31.88 23.40
N GLN A 15 17.87 32.09 24.34
CA GLN A 15 16.97 31.02 24.83
C GLN A 15 16.00 30.56 23.73
N ALA A 16 15.49 31.47 22.90
CA ALA A 16 14.64 31.15 21.76
C ALA A 16 15.37 30.25 20.74
N LYS A 17 16.64 30.53 20.42
CA LYS A 17 17.47 29.70 19.55
C LYS A 17 17.74 28.31 20.14
N LEU A 18 18.03 28.25 21.46
CA LEU A 18 18.28 27.00 22.16
C LEU A 18 17.01 26.13 22.21
N VAL A 19 15.88 26.71 22.53
CA VAL A 19 14.57 26.03 22.55
C VAL A 19 14.16 25.57 21.16
N GLY A 20 14.37 26.42 20.13
CA GLY A 20 14.12 26.06 18.73
C GLY A 20 15.00 24.92 18.25
N GLY A 21 16.29 24.92 18.60
CA GLY A 21 17.20 23.80 18.31
C GLY A 21 16.80 22.51 19.00
N ALA A 22 16.48 22.56 20.29
CA ALA A 22 16.02 21.40 21.05
C ALA A 22 14.70 20.83 20.50
N ALA A 23 13.76 21.72 20.13
CA ALA A 23 12.51 21.30 19.50
C ALA A 23 12.73 20.62 18.15
N ALA A 24 13.64 21.15 17.32
CA ALA A 24 13.98 20.53 16.03
C ALA A 24 14.58 19.13 16.21
N VAL A 25 15.50 18.97 17.16
CA VAL A 25 16.09 17.66 17.47
C VAL A 25 15.03 16.69 17.99
N ALA A 26 14.12 17.13 18.85
CA ALA A 26 13.01 16.31 19.35
C ALA A 26 12.07 15.86 18.23
N VAL A 27 11.75 16.73 17.28
CA VAL A 27 10.93 16.40 16.12
C VAL A 27 11.63 15.37 15.22
N LEU A 28 12.91 15.56 14.91
CA LEU A 28 13.70 14.60 14.13
C LEU A 28 13.78 13.25 14.81
N ALA A 29 14.05 13.20 16.11
CA ALA A 29 14.08 11.98 16.90
C ALA A 29 12.70 11.29 16.89
N GLY A 30 11.60 12.05 16.98
CA GLY A 30 10.24 11.53 16.90
C GLY A 30 9.93 10.91 15.54
N ILE A 31 10.38 11.54 14.44
CA ILE A 31 10.22 11.01 13.09
C ILE A 31 10.98 9.69 12.92
N ILE A 32 12.25 9.65 13.33
CA ILE A 32 13.07 8.44 13.26
C ILE A 32 12.43 7.31 14.08
N PHE A 33 11.99 7.64 15.30
CA PHE A 33 11.29 6.69 16.16
C PHE A 33 10.01 6.16 15.52
N PHE A 34 9.20 7.03 14.90
CA PHE A 34 7.98 6.65 14.21
C PHE A 34 8.24 5.66 13.08
N PHE A 35 9.24 5.92 12.22
CA PHE A 35 9.58 5.00 11.14
C PHE A 35 10.15 3.67 11.63
N ALA A 36 10.96 3.68 12.68
CA ALA A 36 11.51 2.47 13.29
C ALA A 36 10.43 1.65 14.01
N PHE A 37 9.52 2.32 14.72
CA PHE A 37 8.48 1.67 15.53
C PHE A 37 7.38 1.02 14.67
N PHE A 38 7.03 1.63 13.53
CA PHE A 38 6.00 1.13 12.60
C PHE A 38 6.59 0.46 11.34
N HIS A 39 7.82 -0.03 11.44
CA HIS A 39 8.42 -0.75 10.31
C HIS A 39 7.67 -2.05 10.02
N VAL A 40 7.35 -2.29 8.73
CA VAL A 40 6.65 -3.51 8.28
C VAL A 40 7.59 -4.71 8.36
N SER A 41 7.24 -5.66 9.21
CA SER A 41 7.97 -6.93 9.38
C SER A 41 7.19 -8.13 8.83
N LYS A 42 5.87 -8.03 8.76
CA LYS A 42 5.00 -9.11 8.31
C LYS A 42 4.03 -8.60 7.23
N VAL A 43 4.01 -9.31 6.11
CA VAL A 43 3.06 -9.07 5.01
C VAL A 43 2.25 -10.33 4.81
N GLU A 44 0.95 -10.22 4.94
CA GLU A 44 -0.01 -11.28 4.63
C GLU A 44 -0.69 -10.94 3.31
N VAL A 45 -0.89 -11.96 2.47
CA VAL A 45 -1.59 -11.82 1.19
C VAL A 45 -2.82 -12.71 1.25
N MET A 46 -3.96 -12.15 0.89
CA MET A 46 -5.24 -12.86 0.84
C MET A 46 -5.75 -12.89 -0.60
N GLU A 47 -6.37 -14.02 -0.94
CA GLU A 47 -7.19 -14.18 -2.16
C GLU A 47 -6.43 -14.08 -3.49
N SER A 48 -5.23 -14.65 -3.59
CA SER A 48 -4.55 -14.80 -4.87
C SER A 48 -4.28 -16.26 -5.22
N ASN A 49 -4.72 -16.68 -6.41
CA ASN A 49 -4.46 -17.99 -6.97
C ASN A 49 -3.39 -17.96 -8.07
N HIS A 50 -3.17 -16.81 -8.69
CA HIS A 50 -2.30 -16.65 -9.86
C HIS A 50 -0.94 -16.04 -9.54
N TYR A 51 -0.82 -15.36 -8.41
CA TYR A 51 0.40 -14.66 -8.02
C TYR A 51 0.92 -15.14 -6.68
N THR A 52 2.23 -15.25 -6.59
CA THR A 52 2.91 -15.56 -5.32
C THR A 52 2.89 -14.35 -4.40
N LYS A 53 3.07 -14.60 -3.11
CA LYS A 53 3.13 -13.55 -2.10
C LYS A 53 4.27 -12.54 -2.35
N GLU A 54 5.38 -13.04 -2.84
CA GLU A 54 6.57 -12.26 -3.15
C GLU A 54 6.32 -11.32 -4.34
N GLU A 55 5.71 -11.82 -5.42
CA GLU A 55 5.35 -11.02 -6.60
C GLU A 55 4.36 -9.91 -6.26
N LEU A 56 3.32 -10.23 -5.51
CA LEU A 56 2.34 -9.23 -5.07
C LEU A 56 2.95 -8.18 -4.14
N LYS A 57 3.85 -8.59 -3.26
CA LYS A 57 4.58 -7.68 -2.40
C LYS A 57 5.43 -6.70 -3.21
N GLU A 58 6.16 -7.16 -4.21
CA GLU A 58 6.97 -6.30 -5.08
C GLU A 58 6.12 -5.36 -5.93
N MET A 59 4.99 -5.83 -6.47
CA MET A 59 4.09 -5.02 -7.27
C MET A 59 3.38 -3.94 -6.45
N VAL A 60 2.91 -4.28 -5.26
CA VAL A 60 2.04 -3.43 -4.44
C VAL A 60 2.84 -2.50 -3.53
N LEU A 61 3.88 -3.02 -2.88
CA LEU A 61 4.67 -2.27 -1.90
C LEU A 61 5.80 -1.50 -2.57
N THR A 62 5.43 -0.56 -3.41
CA THR A 62 6.36 0.34 -4.11
C THR A 62 6.33 1.74 -3.48
N GLY A 63 7.49 2.40 -3.49
CA GLY A 63 7.63 3.78 -3.01
C GLY A 63 8.24 3.91 -1.62
N ALA A 64 8.56 5.15 -1.25
CA ALA A 64 9.36 5.49 -0.07
C ALA A 64 8.71 5.11 1.28
N PHE A 65 7.39 4.99 1.33
CA PHE A 65 6.65 4.74 2.57
C PHE A 65 6.06 3.32 2.66
N SER A 66 6.38 2.44 1.70
CA SER A 66 5.92 1.05 1.66
C SER A 66 6.38 0.22 2.86
N SER A 67 7.50 0.61 3.46
CA SER A 67 8.07 -0.05 4.65
C SER A 67 7.44 0.38 5.98
N ASN A 68 6.47 1.30 5.98
CA ASN A 68 5.80 1.76 7.20
C ASN A 68 4.36 1.25 7.25
N SER A 69 3.99 0.54 8.31
CA SER A 69 2.67 -0.11 8.44
C SER A 69 1.49 0.87 8.53
N VAL A 70 1.74 2.13 8.87
CA VAL A 70 0.71 3.19 8.93
C VAL A 70 0.57 3.89 7.57
N LEU A 71 1.69 4.13 6.90
CA LEU A 71 1.72 4.89 5.64
C LEU A 71 1.48 4.01 4.42
N ALA A 72 1.91 2.74 4.43
CA ALA A 72 1.73 1.82 3.31
C ALA A 72 0.25 1.68 2.87
N PRO A 73 -0.74 1.51 3.76
CA PRO A 73 -2.15 1.45 3.34
C PRO A 73 -2.63 2.70 2.61
N ILE A 74 -2.08 3.86 2.94
CA ILE A 74 -2.49 5.14 2.35
C ILE A 74 -1.80 5.38 1.01
N THR A 75 -0.51 5.07 0.93
CA THR A 75 0.31 5.35 -0.25
C THR A 75 0.24 4.24 -1.29
N CYS A 76 0.30 2.98 -0.87
CA CYS A 76 0.31 1.83 -1.78
C CYS A 76 -1.07 1.48 -2.34
N SER A 77 -2.17 1.72 -1.61
CA SER A 77 -3.54 1.47 -2.13
C SER A 77 -3.92 2.32 -3.35
N LYS A 78 -3.16 3.36 -3.65
CA LYS A 78 -3.37 4.23 -4.82
C LYS A 78 -2.57 3.80 -6.05
N ASN A 79 -1.68 2.83 -5.92
CA ASN A 79 -0.90 2.35 -7.05
C ASN A 79 -1.83 1.69 -8.05
N ASN A 80 -1.66 2.05 -9.31
CA ASN A 80 -2.50 1.54 -10.38
C ASN A 80 -1.94 0.22 -10.89
N VAL A 81 -2.75 -0.83 -10.82
CA VAL A 81 -2.44 -2.16 -11.37
C VAL A 81 -3.09 -2.40 -12.73
N GLN A 82 -3.45 -1.32 -13.45
CA GLN A 82 -4.00 -1.44 -14.80
C GLN A 82 -2.99 -2.15 -15.71
N GLY A 83 -3.46 -3.18 -16.38
CA GLY A 83 -2.64 -3.98 -17.30
C GLY A 83 -1.94 -5.18 -16.67
N VAL A 84 -2.11 -5.42 -15.37
CA VAL A 84 -1.65 -6.67 -14.76
C VAL A 84 -2.70 -7.75 -15.03
N PRO A 85 -2.32 -8.88 -15.68
CA PRO A 85 -3.24 -9.98 -15.93
C PRO A 85 -3.89 -10.47 -14.64
N TYR A 86 -5.11 -10.97 -14.71
CA TYR A 86 -5.89 -11.49 -13.58
C TYR A 86 -6.19 -10.54 -12.43
N ILE A 87 -5.56 -9.39 -12.30
CA ILE A 87 -5.82 -8.44 -11.21
C ILE A 87 -6.86 -7.41 -11.64
N GLU A 88 -8.01 -7.38 -10.96
CA GLU A 88 -9.02 -6.33 -11.08
C GLU A 88 -8.64 -5.13 -10.20
N GLY A 89 -8.15 -5.41 -9.00
CA GLY A 89 -7.73 -4.41 -8.04
C GLY A 89 -7.17 -5.04 -6.78
N TYR A 90 -6.62 -4.20 -5.93
CA TYR A 90 -6.13 -4.64 -4.64
C TYR A 90 -6.37 -3.56 -3.58
N SER A 91 -6.27 -3.96 -2.32
CA SER A 91 -6.28 -3.05 -1.18
C SER A 91 -5.17 -3.44 -0.20
N VAL A 92 -4.57 -2.44 0.39
CA VAL A 92 -3.59 -2.62 1.46
C VAL A 92 -4.21 -2.15 2.75
N SER A 93 -4.24 -2.99 3.76
CA SER A 93 -4.77 -2.68 5.09
C SER A 93 -3.76 -3.02 6.18
N ARG A 94 -3.92 -2.36 7.30
CA ARG A 94 -3.09 -2.61 8.48
C ARG A 94 -3.72 -3.71 9.32
N SER A 95 -2.96 -4.77 9.61
CA SER A 95 -3.39 -5.87 10.48
C SER A 95 -2.84 -5.76 11.90
N GLY A 96 -1.73 -5.04 12.08
CA GLY A 96 -1.09 -4.87 13.37
C GLY A 96 -0.10 -3.72 13.40
N ARG A 97 0.71 -3.64 14.46
CA ARG A 97 1.73 -2.58 14.56
C ARG A 97 2.75 -2.64 13.43
N ASN A 98 3.25 -3.83 13.14
CA ASN A 98 4.29 -4.10 12.15
C ASN A 98 3.80 -5.03 11.03
N SER A 99 2.47 -5.16 10.85
CA SER A 99 1.86 -6.11 9.93
C SER A 99 0.87 -5.40 9.01
N ILE A 100 0.91 -5.76 7.75
CA ILE A 100 -0.04 -5.33 6.72
C ILE A 100 -0.62 -6.54 6.02
N VAL A 101 -1.84 -6.38 5.49
CA VAL A 101 -2.53 -7.36 4.66
C VAL A 101 -2.77 -6.74 3.29
N ILE A 102 -2.39 -7.48 2.26
CA ILE A 102 -2.70 -7.18 0.87
C ILE A 102 -3.85 -8.10 0.48
N SER A 103 -5.01 -7.53 0.17
CA SER A 103 -6.15 -8.26 -0.38
C SER A 103 -6.25 -7.96 -1.85
N VAL A 104 -6.20 -8.98 -2.68
CA VAL A 104 -6.25 -8.89 -4.13
C VAL A 104 -7.64 -9.33 -4.60
N ARG A 105 -8.23 -8.57 -5.52
CA ARG A 105 -9.39 -9.02 -6.27
C ARG A 105 -8.93 -9.45 -7.65
N GLU A 106 -9.11 -10.73 -7.91
CA GLU A 106 -8.79 -11.30 -9.22
C GLU A 106 -9.98 -11.22 -10.16
N LYS A 107 -9.70 -11.04 -11.44
CA LYS A 107 -10.69 -11.12 -12.51
C LYS A 107 -11.11 -12.57 -12.66
N SER A 108 -12.40 -12.84 -12.59
CA SER A 108 -12.94 -14.15 -12.90
C SER A 108 -13.07 -14.29 -14.41
N VAL A 109 -12.31 -15.19 -14.99
CA VAL A 109 -12.50 -15.61 -16.37
C VAL A 109 -13.85 -16.32 -16.50
N VAL A 110 -14.69 -15.90 -17.43
CA VAL A 110 -16.03 -16.48 -17.65
C VAL A 110 -16.17 -17.12 -19.02
N GLY A 111 -15.27 -16.85 -19.95
CA GLY A 111 -15.30 -17.43 -21.27
C GLY A 111 -14.02 -17.17 -22.05
N CYS A 112 -13.84 -17.94 -23.12
CA CYS A 112 -12.75 -17.72 -24.06
C CYS A 112 -13.27 -17.78 -25.50
N ILE A 113 -12.55 -17.14 -26.40
CA ILE A 113 -12.76 -17.24 -27.83
C ILE A 113 -11.46 -17.59 -28.56
N PRO A 114 -11.47 -18.42 -29.59
CA PRO A 114 -10.29 -18.61 -30.42
C PRO A 114 -10.04 -17.34 -31.24
N TYR A 115 -8.81 -16.87 -31.20
CA TYR A 115 -8.38 -15.72 -31.99
C TYR A 115 -6.96 -15.94 -32.54
N LEU A 116 -6.83 -16.02 -33.86
CA LEU A 116 -5.60 -16.43 -34.53
C LEU A 116 -5.11 -17.80 -33.99
N ASP A 117 -3.86 -17.88 -33.56
CA ASP A 117 -3.25 -19.11 -33.02
C ASP A 117 -3.28 -19.17 -31.47
N SER A 118 -4.26 -18.48 -30.85
CA SER A 118 -4.37 -18.43 -29.38
C SER A 118 -5.84 -18.32 -28.95
N TYR A 119 -6.07 -18.47 -27.65
CA TYR A 119 -7.35 -18.29 -27.00
C TYR A 119 -7.32 -17.00 -26.20
N VAL A 120 -8.33 -16.16 -26.39
CA VAL A 120 -8.51 -14.88 -25.69
C VAL A 120 -9.55 -15.07 -24.61
N TYR A 121 -9.17 -14.81 -23.38
CA TYR A 121 -10.01 -14.95 -22.21
C TYR A 121 -10.58 -13.61 -21.78
N PHE A 122 -11.85 -13.61 -21.35
CA PHE A 122 -12.56 -12.40 -20.93
C PHE A 122 -13.33 -12.61 -19.62
N ASP A 123 -13.54 -11.50 -18.93
CA ASP A 123 -14.32 -11.44 -17.70
C ASP A 123 -15.83 -11.26 -17.96
N ARG A 124 -16.61 -11.15 -16.87
CA ARG A 124 -18.07 -10.95 -16.94
C ARG A 124 -18.50 -9.66 -17.65
N ASN A 125 -17.60 -8.69 -17.76
CA ASN A 125 -17.84 -7.40 -18.42
C ASN A 125 -17.41 -7.44 -19.90
N GLY A 126 -16.91 -8.58 -20.39
CA GLY A 126 -16.34 -8.72 -21.71
C GLY A 126 -14.95 -8.07 -21.86
N MET A 127 -14.28 -7.78 -20.73
CA MET A 127 -12.94 -7.21 -20.74
C MET A 127 -11.89 -8.30 -20.90
N PHE A 128 -10.88 -8.01 -21.71
CA PHE A 128 -9.74 -8.90 -21.89
C PHE A 128 -9.02 -9.17 -20.56
N VAL A 129 -8.76 -10.44 -20.29
CA VAL A 129 -8.00 -10.88 -19.12
C VAL A 129 -6.61 -11.31 -19.54
N GLU A 130 -6.52 -12.28 -20.45
CA GLU A 130 -5.25 -12.76 -21.00
C GLU A 130 -5.45 -13.49 -22.33
N GLY A 131 -4.32 -13.83 -22.99
CA GLY A 131 -4.29 -14.71 -24.17
C GLY A 131 -3.28 -15.83 -23.94
N ASP A 132 -3.70 -17.08 -24.21
CA ASP A 132 -2.84 -18.25 -24.16
C ASP A 132 -2.95 -19.05 -25.47
N LYS A 133 -1.86 -19.73 -25.84
CA LYS A 133 -1.86 -20.68 -26.97
C LYS A 133 -2.57 -21.99 -26.63
N THR A 134 -2.58 -22.35 -25.36
CA THR A 134 -3.24 -23.55 -24.86
C THR A 134 -4.61 -23.18 -24.28
N ARG A 135 -5.62 -23.94 -24.68
CA ARG A 135 -6.96 -23.75 -24.12
C ARG A 135 -7.03 -24.27 -22.71
N ASP A 136 -7.57 -23.49 -21.81
CA ASP A 136 -8.03 -23.97 -20.52
C ASP A 136 -9.41 -24.61 -20.67
N GLU A 137 -9.48 -25.95 -20.49
CA GLU A 137 -10.71 -26.73 -20.64
C GLU A 137 -11.76 -26.41 -19.55
N SER A 138 -11.35 -25.79 -18.46
CA SER A 138 -12.26 -25.37 -17.38
C SER A 138 -13.10 -24.15 -17.74
N VAL A 139 -12.67 -23.42 -18.78
CA VAL A 139 -13.34 -22.18 -19.24
C VAL A 139 -14.23 -22.49 -20.46
N PRO A 140 -15.52 -22.11 -20.42
CA PRO A 140 -16.43 -22.30 -21.59
C PRO A 140 -16.04 -21.36 -22.75
N TYR A 141 -16.50 -21.77 -23.94
CA TYR A 141 -16.46 -20.90 -25.12
C TYR A 141 -17.47 -19.76 -25.00
#